data_fd046c00dc62e6fbf86f8e5bcf279119
#
_entry.id   fd046c00dc62e6fbf86f8e5bcf279119
#
_cell.length_a   1.000
_cell.length_b   1.000
_cell.length_c   1.000
_cell.angle_alpha   90.00
_cell.angle_beta   90.00
_cell.angle_gamma   90.00
#
_symmetry.space_group_name_H-M   'P 1'
#
loop_
_entity.id
_entity.type
_entity.pdbx_description
1 polymer ?
#
loop_
_entity_poly.entity_id
_entity_poly.type
_entity_poly.pdbx_seq_one_letter_code
_entity_poly.pdbx_strand_id
1 'polypeptide(L)'
;MRITHLGHAAVLAETDGARILIDPGNLSDAWHSLTDLDAVLVTHQHPDHLDPANLPALLAVNPAAIVLVEPSILDLISSGELPALCENVAGFMPDRQMTISDVLVTAVGGQHAVIHRDIPRIGNVGYVLRSEGQPTLFHPGDAYDTIPNGIDIIAVPAYGPWAAMKETIDFVRAVGALEGFPIHDELLSDRGRTVAFNRLNEMTATRIVNLRGGATHEF
;
A
#
# COMPACT_ATOMS: atom_id res chain seq x y z
N MET A 1 -5.04 -12.57 -9.60
CA MET A 1 -4.34 -12.09 -8.37
C MET A 1 -5.34 -12.02 -7.23
N ARG A 2 -5.03 -12.64 -6.11
CA ARG A 2 -5.89 -12.62 -4.93
C ARG A 2 -5.47 -11.49 -3.99
N ILE A 3 -6.41 -10.62 -3.62
CA ILE A 3 -6.16 -9.48 -2.73
C ILE A 3 -6.99 -9.64 -1.46
N THR A 4 -6.34 -9.49 -0.31
CA THR A 4 -7.00 -9.37 1.00
C THR A 4 -6.70 -8.01 1.60
N HIS A 5 -7.73 -7.20 1.86
CA HIS A 5 -7.59 -5.94 2.58
C HIS A 5 -7.60 -6.22 4.08
N LEU A 6 -6.46 -6.02 4.73
CA LEU A 6 -6.24 -6.36 6.15
C LEU A 6 -6.58 -5.21 7.11
N GLY A 7 -7.09 -4.11 6.58
CA GLY A 7 -7.47 -2.89 7.29
C GLY A 7 -6.55 -1.71 6.97
N HIS A 8 -7.11 -0.53 6.94
CA HIS A 8 -6.48 0.74 6.58
C HIS A 8 -5.71 0.67 5.26
N ALA A 9 -4.38 0.70 5.30
CA ALA A 9 -3.51 0.58 4.12
C ALA A 9 -2.90 -0.83 3.96
N ALA A 10 -3.09 -1.71 4.95
CA ALA A 10 -2.51 -3.04 4.93
C ALA A 10 -3.19 -3.96 3.90
N VAL A 11 -2.42 -4.43 2.92
CA VAL A 11 -2.88 -5.27 1.81
C VAL A 11 -1.99 -6.49 1.67
N LEU A 12 -2.60 -7.67 1.63
CA LEU A 12 -1.94 -8.90 1.20
C LEU A 12 -2.30 -9.17 -0.27
N ALA A 13 -1.28 -9.15 -1.13
CA ALA A 13 -1.38 -9.53 -2.53
C ALA A 13 -0.76 -10.92 -2.74
N GLU A 14 -1.53 -11.83 -3.34
CA GLU A 14 -1.10 -13.21 -3.55
C GLU A 14 -1.25 -13.60 -5.03
N THR A 15 -0.22 -14.24 -5.55
CA THR A 15 -0.22 -14.94 -6.85
C THR A 15 -0.05 -16.44 -6.61
N ASP A 16 0.13 -17.23 -7.66
CA ASP A 16 0.43 -18.66 -7.52
C ASP A 16 1.81 -18.92 -6.90
N GLY A 17 2.73 -17.96 -6.99
CA GLY A 17 4.12 -18.10 -6.54
C GLY A 17 4.57 -17.15 -5.45
N ALA A 18 3.78 -16.12 -5.10
CA ALA A 18 4.22 -15.10 -4.14
C ALA A 18 3.10 -14.62 -3.19
N ARG A 19 3.51 -14.29 -1.95
CA ARG A 19 2.69 -13.65 -0.92
C ARG A 19 3.38 -12.37 -0.46
N ILE A 20 2.82 -11.22 -0.83
CA ILE A 20 3.42 -9.90 -0.59
C ILE A 20 2.50 -9.07 0.30
N LEU A 21 3.00 -8.67 1.47
CA LEU A 21 2.31 -7.76 2.37
C LEU A 21 2.76 -6.32 2.10
N ILE A 22 1.82 -5.40 1.96
CA ILE A 22 2.08 -3.97 1.76
C ILE A 22 1.51 -3.20 2.95
N ASP A 23 2.26 -2.24 3.46
CA ASP A 23 1.90 -1.27 4.51
C ASP A 23 1.29 -1.89 5.77
N PRO A 24 2.02 -2.72 6.52
CA PRO A 24 1.61 -3.27 7.81
C PRO A 24 1.64 -2.19 8.91
N GLY A 25 0.65 -1.29 8.90
CA GLY A 25 0.52 -0.17 9.82
C GLY A 25 -0.29 -0.49 11.09
N ASN A 26 -0.28 0.44 12.04
CA ASN A 26 -0.84 0.28 13.38
C ASN A 26 -2.36 0.50 13.48
N LEU A 27 -3.04 0.81 12.38
CA LEU A 27 -4.50 0.90 12.33
C LEU A 27 -5.18 -0.44 11.95
N SER A 28 -4.39 -1.54 11.94
CA SER A 28 -4.88 -2.90 11.71
C SER A 28 -3.99 -3.89 12.46
N ASP A 29 -4.59 -4.94 13.01
CA ASP A 29 -3.92 -6.09 13.63
C ASP A 29 -4.07 -7.39 12.81
N ALA A 30 -4.87 -7.36 11.74
CA ALA A 30 -5.17 -8.54 10.94
C ALA A 30 -3.94 -9.16 10.23
N TRP A 31 -2.86 -8.40 10.06
CA TRP A 31 -1.61 -8.85 9.47
C TRP A 31 -0.64 -9.50 10.48
N HIS A 32 -0.85 -9.35 11.80
CA HIS A 32 0.10 -9.79 12.84
C HIS A 32 0.43 -11.29 12.83
N SER A 33 -0.49 -12.13 12.35
CA SER A 33 -0.34 -13.59 12.35
C SER A 33 -0.02 -14.20 10.99
N LEU A 34 0.32 -13.38 9.99
CA LEU A 34 0.66 -13.87 8.66
C LEU A 34 1.97 -14.68 8.69
N THR A 35 1.99 -15.76 7.95
CA THR A 35 3.16 -16.61 7.72
C THR A 35 3.40 -16.81 6.23
N ASP A 36 4.55 -17.36 5.90
CA ASP A 36 4.92 -17.72 4.52
C ASP A 36 4.87 -16.49 3.57
N LEU A 37 5.31 -15.33 4.09
CA LEU A 37 5.48 -14.13 3.29
C LEU A 37 6.79 -14.19 2.49
N ASP A 38 6.71 -13.87 1.21
CA ASP A 38 7.88 -13.67 0.33
C ASP A 38 8.44 -12.26 0.46
N ALA A 39 7.57 -11.26 0.73
CA ALA A 39 8.01 -9.90 0.95
C ALA A 39 7.07 -9.07 1.84
N VAL A 40 7.67 -8.04 2.45
CA VAL A 40 6.97 -6.92 3.08
C VAL A 40 7.44 -5.62 2.43
N LEU A 41 6.50 -4.82 1.95
CA LEU A 41 6.76 -3.54 1.27
C LEU A 41 6.16 -2.41 2.11
N VAL A 42 6.93 -1.34 2.34
CA VAL A 42 6.46 -0.19 3.12
C VAL A 42 6.59 1.08 2.29
N THR A 43 5.46 1.76 2.05
CA THR A 43 5.41 2.93 1.17
C THR A 43 6.02 4.18 1.80
N HIS A 44 5.87 4.39 3.11
CA HIS A 44 6.42 5.53 3.84
C HIS A 44 6.38 5.31 5.37
N GLN A 45 6.92 6.29 6.11
CA GLN A 45 7.23 6.17 7.54
C GLN A 45 6.06 6.41 8.51
N HIS A 46 4.87 6.84 8.05
CA HIS A 46 3.76 7.10 8.97
C HIS A 46 3.31 5.81 9.69
N PRO A 47 2.91 5.90 10.98
CA PRO A 47 2.60 4.72 11.78
C PRO A 47 1.44 3.87 11.26
N ASP A 48 0.54 4.46 10.50
CA ASP A 48 -0.60 3.76 9.87
C ASP A 48 -0.22 2.98 8.59
N HIS A 49 1.06 3.09 8.14
CA HIS A 49 1.66 2.29 7.07
C HIS A 49 2.85 1.45 7.55
N LEU A 50 3.50 1.86 8.63
CA LEU A 50 4.61 1.15 9.26
C LEU A 50 4.38 1.08 10.77
N ASP A 51 4.08 -0.11 11.30
CA ASP A 51 4.02 -0.34 12.74
C ASP A 51 5.35 -0.88 13.27
N PRO A 52 6.23 -0.02 13.81
CA PRO A 52 7.52 -0.47 14.30
C PRO A 52 7.46 -1.28 15.60
N ALA A 53 6.31 -1.32 16.27
CA ALA A 53 6.13 -2.09 17.50
C ALA A 53 5.82 -3.56 17.19
N ASN A 54 5.04 -3.86 16.16
CA ASN A 54 4.57 -5.22 15.88
C ASN A 54 5.26 -5.86 14.66
N LEU A 55 5.72 -5.06 13.70
CA LEU A 55 6.37 -5.57 12.48
C LEU A 55 7.59 -6.47 12.76
N PRO A 56 8.49 -6.19 13.73
CA PRO A 56 9.60 -7.08 14.03
C PRO A 56 9.16 -8.49 14.45
N ALA A 57 8.04 -8.63 15.16
CA ALA A 57 7.50 -9.95 15.54
C ALA A 57 6.98 -10.73 14.33
N LEU A 58 6.33 -10.07 13.39
CA LEU A 58 5.93 -10.68 12.11
C LEU A 58 7.14 -11.14 11.31
N LEU A 59 8.19 -10.31 11.21
CA LEU A 59 9.39 -10.63 10.45
C LEU A 59 10.17 -11.79 11.07
N ALA A 60 10.13 -11.94 12.40
CA ALA A 60 10.76 -13.06 13.10
C ALA A 60 10.14 -14.42 12.73
N VAL A 61 8.86 -14.49 12.41
CA VAL A 61 8.18 -15.71 11.93
C VAL A 61 8.19 -15.84 10.40
N ASN A 62 8.67 -14.81 9.69
CA ASN A 62 8.87 -14.78 8.24
C ASN A 62 10.33 -14.44 7.88
N PRO A 63 11.34 -15.20 8.36
CA PRO A 63 12.75 -14.80 8.24
C PRO A 63 13.29 -14.79 6.81
N ALA A 64 12.59 -15.43 5.87
CA ALA A 64 12.93 -15.42 4.45
C ALA A 64 12.34 -14.25 3.68
N ALA A 65 11.41 -13.48 4.28
CA ALA A 65 10.74 -12.38 3.61
C ALA A 65 11.73 -11.25 3.25
N ILE A 66 11.66 -10.78 2.03
CA ILE A 66 12.39 -9.59 1.57
C ILE A 66 11.66 -8.35 2.11
N VAL A 67 12.39 -7.46 2.79
CA VAL A 67 11.81 -6.24 3.37
C VAL A 67 12.29 -5.02 2.59
N LEU A 68 11.38 -4.38 1.84
CA LEU A 68 11.67 -3.19 1.06
C LEU A 68 10.89 -2.00 1.63
N VAL A 69 11.60 -0.92 1.90
CA VAL A 69 11.01 0.27 2.52
C VAL A 69 11.35 1.54 1.72
N GLU A 70 10.55 2.57 1.87
CA GLU A 70 10.91 3.90 1.39
C GLU A 70 12.24 4.32 2.04
N PRO A 71 13.21 4.88 1.26
CA PRO A 71 14.59 5.04 1.70
C PRO A 71 14.79 5.83 3.00
N SER A 72 13.98 6.88 3.28
CA SER A 72 14.13 7.67 4.50
C SER A 72 13.86 6.88 5.79
N ILE A 73 13.18 5.75 5.70
CA ILE A 73 12.97 4.83 6.84
C ILE A 73 14.31 4.28 7.34
N LEU A 74 15.26 4.01 6.42
CA LEU A 74 16.61 3.56 6.82
C LEU A 74 17.38 4.65 7.57
N ASP A 75 17.18 5.92 7.21
CA ASP A 75 17.80 7.05 7.90
C ASP A 75 17.24 7.16 9.33
N LEU A 76 15.94 6.98 9.52
CA LEU A 76 15.30 6.96 10.83
C LEU A 76 15.74 5.78 11.70
N ILE A 77 15.95 4.60 11.13
CA ILE A 77 16.53 3.44 11.84
C ILE A 77 17.97 3.75 12.23
N SER A 78 18.75 4.32 11.32
CA SER A 78 20.17 4.62 11.56
C SER A 78 20.36 5.71 12.61
N SER A 79 19.46 6.69 12.69
CA SER A 79 19.48 7.75 13.71
C SER A 79 18.94 7.28 15.07
N GLY A 80 18.27 6.13 15.13
CA GLY A 80 17.62 5.59 16.32
C GLY A 80 16.24 6.18 16.61
N GLU A 81 15.66 6.92 15.65
CA GLU A 81 14.29 7.43 15.72
C GLU A 81 13.26 6.32 15.51
N LEU A 82 13.62 5.30 14.72
CA LEU A 82 12.88 4.05 14.60
C LEU A 82 13.72 2.86 15.08
N PRO A 83 13.11 1.84 15.68
CA PRO A 83 13.80 0.60 16.01
C PRO A 83 14.21 -0.14 14.74
N ALA A 84 15.21 -1.02 14.83
CA ALA A 84 15.54 -1.94 13.76
C ALA A 84 14.33 -2.88 13.48
N LEU A 85 13.95 -3.00 12.22
CA LEU A 85 12.84 -3.88 11.81
C LEU A 85 13.30 -5.33 11.68
N CYS A 86 14.42 -5.55 10.99
CA CYS A 86 15.10 -6.83 10.82
C CYS A 86 16.53 -6.58 10.34
N GLU A 87 17.34 -7.66 10.18
CA GLU A 87 18.72 -7.55 9.68
C GLU A 87 18.81 -7.17 8.20
N ASN A 88 17.83 -7.57 7.37
CA ASN A 88 17.85 -7.49 5.92
C ASN A 88 16.82 -6.50 5.35
N VAL A 89 16.61 -5.35 6.02
CA VAL A 89 15.78 -4.28 5.46
C VAL A 89 16.56 -3.50 4.40
N ALA A 90 15.94 -3.23 3.26
CA ALA A 90 16.55 -2.49 2.16
C ALA A 90 15.69 -1.29 1.71
N GLY A 91 16.33 -0.16 1.43
CA GLY A 91 15.68 0.99 0.82
C GLY A 91 15.36 0.71 -0.65
N PHE A 92 14.14 0.97 -1.06
CA PHE A 92 13.70 0.74 -2.43
C PHE A 92 13.30 2.06 -3.08
N MET A 93 14.24 2.62 -3.85
CA MET A 93 14.08 3.94 -4.46
C MET A 93 13.10 3.92 -5.63
N PRO A 94 12.45 5.06 -5.94
CA PRO A 94 11.66 5.21 -7.16
C PRO A 94 12.40 4.72 -8.41
N ASP A 95 11.65 4.19 -9.37
CA ASP A 95 12.11 3.60 -10.64
C ASP A 95 12.96 2.32 -10.51
N ARG A 96 13.18 1.82 -9.30
CA ARG A 96 13.80 0.51 -9.09
C ARG A 96 12.80 -0.61 -9.28
N GLN A 97 13.33 -1.74 -9.72
CA GLN A 97 12.58 -2.97 -9.92
C GLN A 97 13.28 -4.14 -9.24
N MET A 98 12.49 -5.06 -8.70
CA MET A 98 12.97 -6.32 -8.13
C MET A 98 11.95 -7.41 -8.43
N THR A 99 12.43 -8.58 -8.85
CA THR A 99 11.59 -9.76 -8.97
C THR A 99 11.59 -10.53 -7.66
N ILE A 100 10.42 -10.78 -7.12
CA ILE A 100 10.17 -11.56 -5.90
C ILE A 100 9.31 -12.73 -6.32
N SER A 101 9.89 -13.94 -6.30
CA SER A 101 9.25 -15.16 -6.86
C SER A 101 8.80 -14.93 -8.30
N ASP A 102 7.50 -14.90 -8.59
CA ASP A 102 6.92 -14.65 -9.92
C ASP A 102 6.47 -13.20 -10.14
N VAL A 103 6.66 -12.33 -9.15
CA VAL A 103 6.16 -10.94 -9.18
C VAL A 103 7.29 -9.95 -9.42
N LEU A 104 7.17 -9.15 -10.48
CA LEU A 104 7.99 -7.95 -10.69
C LEU A 104 7.39 -6.79 -9.88
N VAL A 105 8.09 -6.39 -8.82
CA VAL A 105 7.78 -5.21 -8.02
C VAL A 105 8.50 -4.00 -8.60
N THR A 106 7.77 -2.95 -8.91
CA THR A 106 8.32 -1.66 -9.36
C THR A 106 7.98 -0.57 -8.36
N ALA A 107 8.98 0.13 -7.87
CA ALA A 107 8.82 1.33 -7.04
C ALA A 107 8.51 2.55 -7.92
N VAL A 108 7.52 3.36 -7.58
CA VAL A 108 7.12 4.55 -8.34
C VAL A 108 6.85 5.74 -7.42
N GLY A 109 6.87 6.96 -7.95
CA GLY A 109 6.59 8.18 -7.18
C GLY A 109 7.84 8.72 -6.48
N GLY A 110 7.76 9.01 -5.19
CA GLY A 110 8.90 9.47 -4.38
C GLY A 110 8.53 10.43 -3.26
N GLN A 111 7.35 11.01 -3.26
CA GLN A 111 6.93 11.96 -2.23
C GLN A 111 5.49 11.74 -1.78
N HIS A 112 5.28 11.85 -0.48
CA HIS A 112 3.95 11.86 0.14
C HIS A 112 3.12 13.08 -0.34
N ALA A 113 1.81 12.98 -0.35
CA ALA A 113 0.93 14.11 -0.61
C ALA A 113 1.16 15.25 0.40
N VAL A 114 0.87 16.49 0.00
CA VAL A 114 1.02 17.64 0.89
C VAL A 114 -0.10 17.65 1.92
N ILE A 115 0.23 17.46 3.19
CA ILE A 115 -0.73 17.59 4.31
C ILE A 115 -1.02 19.06 4.56
N HIS A 116 0.02 19.86 4.79
CA HIS A 116 -0.04 21.29 4.97
C HIS A 116 1.30 21.93 4.59
N ARG A 117 1.28 23.16 4.10
CA ARG A 117 2.50 23.89 3.69
C ARG A 117 3.55 24.04 4.80
N ASP A 118 3.13 24.03 6.07
CA ASP A 118 4.01 24.19 7.23
C ASP A 118 4.44 22.83 7.82
N ILE A 119 3.99 21.71 7.25
CA ILE A 119 4.41 20.35 7.61
C ILE A 119 5.42 19.88 6.56
N PRO A 120 6.66 19.53 6.97
CA PRO A 120 7.64 18.98 6.04
C PRO A 120 7.10 17.78 5.26
N ARG A 121 7.29 17.80 3.95
CA ARG A 121 6.91 16.68 3.09
C ARG A 121 7.91 15.55 3.26
N ILE A 122 7.43 14.33 3.44
CA ILE A 122 8.25 13.12 3.57
C ILE A 122 8.27 12.31 2.28
N GLY A 123 9.14 11.31 2.21
CA GLY A 123 9.16 10.34 1.11
C GLY A 123 7.90 9.46 1.12
N ASN A 124 7.49 9.02 -0.08
CA ASN A 124 6.47 7.99 -0.29
C ASN A 124 6.77 7.28 -1.62
N VAL A 125 6.85 5.97 -1.58
CA VAL A 125 7.05 5.11 -2.75
C VAL A 125 5.82 4.25 -2.94
N GLY A 126 5.12 4.41 -4.06
CA GLY A 126 4.06 3.48 -4.47
C GLY A 126 4.66 2.21 -5.08
N TYR A 127 3.91 1.12 -5.04
CA TYR A 127 4.32 -0.17 -5.58
C TYR A 127 3.40 -0.64 -6.69
N VAL A 128 4.00 -1.01 -7.84
CA VAL A 128 3.31 -1.69 -8.92
C VAL A 128 3.77 -3.14 -8.94
N LEU A 129 2.83 -4.08 -8.82
CA LEU A 129 3.07 -5.51 -8.82
C LEU A 129 2.58 -6.11 -10.14
N ARG A 130 3.47 -6.78 -10.87
CA ARG A 130 3.17 -7.48 -12.14
C ARG A 130 3.61 -8.93 -12.06
N SER A 131 2.73 -9.85 -12.42
CA SER A 131 3.03 -11.27 -12.63
C SER A 131 2.41 -11.73 -13.95
N GLU A 132 3.06 -12.64 -14.66
CA GLU A 132 2.59 -13.10 -15.95
C GLU A 132 1.20 -13.76 -15.84
N GLY A 133 0.29 -13.38 -16.72
CA GLY A 133 -1.08 -13.88 -16.71
C GLY A 133 -1.98 -13.39 -15.57
N GLN A 134 -1.48 -12.50 -14.71
CA GLN A 134 -2.22 -11.92 -13.59
C GLN A 134 -2.51 -10.42 -13.84
N PRO A 135 -3.59 -9.86 -13.31
CA PRO A 135 -3.83 -8.42 -13.35
C PRO A 135 -2.77 -7.65 -12.56
N THR A 136 -2.41 -6.46 -13.05
CA THR A 136 -1.40 -5.58 -12.44
C THR A 136 -2.00 -4.77 -11.31
N LEU A 137 -1.45 -4.90 -10.09
CA LEU A 137 -1.85 -4.10 -8.93
C LEU A 137 -0.99 -2.83 -8.80
N PHE A 138 -1.62 -1.71 -8.46
CA PHE A 138 -0.95 -0.49 -8.00
C PHE A 138 -1.43 -0.09 -6.60
N HIS A 139 -0.47 0.02 -5.66
CA HIS A 139 -0.66 0.58 -4.33
C HIS A 139 0.12 1.90 -4.24
N PRO A 140 -0.55 3.06 -4.21
CA PRO A 140 0.13 4.36 -4.29
C PRO A 140 0.77 4.83 -2.98
N GLY A 141 0.49 4.17 -1.85
CA GLY A 141 0.70 4.77 -0.54
C GLY A 141 -0.17 6.02 -0.38
N ASP A 142 0.38 7.08 0.17
CA ASP A 142 -0.30 8.35 0.43
C ASP A 142 0.07 9.44 -0.60
N ALA A 143 -0.12 9.12 -1.88
CA ALA A 143 0.16 10.05 -2.97
C ALA A 143 -0.80 9.88 -4.16
N TYR A 144 -1.10 11.02 -4.85
CA TYR A 144 -1.92 11.06 -6.07
C TYR A 144 -1.17 11.60 -7.28
N ASP A 145 0.13 11.91 -7.15
CA ASP A 145 0.92 12.59 -8.17
C ASP A 145 1.59 11.65 -9.18
N THR A 146 1.48 10.35 -8.97
CA THR A 146 2.10 9.34 -9.85
C THR A 146 1.05 8.47 -10.51
N ILE A 147 1.09 8.42 -11.85
CA ILE A 147 0.12 7.70 -12.67
C ILE A 147 0.85 6.65 -13.52
N PRO A 148 1.06 5.43 -13.00
CA PRO A 148 1.70 4.36 -13.76
C PRO A 148 0.80 3.86 -14.90
N ASN A 149 1.40 3.41 -15.99
CA ASN A 149 0.65 2.83 -17.11
C ASN A 149 0.36 1.34 -16.90
N GLY A 150 -0.74 0.86 -17.50
CA GLY A 150 -1.08 -0.57 -17.54
C GLY A 150 -1.43 -1.12 -16.16
N ILE A 151 -2.27 -0.41 -15.43
CA ILE A 151 -2.80 -0.82 -14.13
C ILE A 151 -4.20 -1.42 -14.33
N ASP A 152 -4.39 -2.62 -13.83
CA ASP A 152 -5.69 -3.30 -13.87
C ASP A 152 -6.45 -3.13 -12.55
N ILE A 153 -5.72 -3.12 -11.42
CA ILE A 153 -6.25 -3.01 -10.05
C ILE A 153 -5.58 -1.83 -9.34
N ILE A 154 -6.39 -0.95 -8.74
CA ILE A 154 -5.89 0.15 -7.92
C ILE A 154 -6.36 0.03 -6.47
N ALA A 155 -5.41 0.08 -5.50
CA ALA A 155 -5.71 0.36 -4.10
C ALA A 155 -5.93 1.87 -3.95
N VAL A 156 -7.16 2.30 -3.67
CA VAL A 156 -7.55 3.72 -3.69
C VAL A 156 -7.51 4.31 -2.29
N PRO A 157 -6.59 5.23 -1.96
CA PRO A 157 -6.66 5.95 -0.70
C PRO A 157 -7.95 6.78 -0.64
N ALA A 158 -8.93 6.28 0.14
CA ALA A 158 -10.29 6.83 0.14
C ALA A 158 -10.46 8.06 1.02
N TYR A 159 -9.54 8.27 1.97
CA TYR A 159 -9.51 9.37 2.91
C TYR A 159 -8.09 9.62 3.40
N GLY A 160 -7.80 10.84 3.75
CA GLY A 160 -6.58 11.27 4.44
C GLY A 160 -6.66 12.75 4.76
N PRO A 161 -5.91 13.27 5.76
CA PRO A 161 -5.90 14.71 6.06
C PRO A 161 -5.36 15.56 4.90
N TRP A 162 -4.75 14.90 3.92
CA TRP A 162 -4.18 15.47 2.70
C TRP A 162 -5.08 15.27 1.48
N ALA A 163 -6.14 14.44 1.57
CA ALA A 163 -6.97 14.05 0.44
C ALA A 163 -8.33 14.77 0.44
N ALA A 164 -8.71 15.31 -0.70
CA ALA A 164 -10.08 15.71 -0.95
C ALA A 164 -10.73 14.75 -1.94
N MET A 165 -12.01 14.43 -1.76
CA MET A 165 -12.75 13.49 -2.61
C MET A 165 -12.64 13.82 -4.12
N LYS A 166 -12.61 15.11 -4.50
CA LYS A 166 -12.41 15.53 -5.89
C LYS A 166 -11.07 15.04 -6.45
N GLU A 167 -10.00 15.11 -5.64
CA GLU A 167 -8.65 14.71 -6.02
C GLU A 167 -8.55 13.18 -6.11
N THR A 168 -9.20 12.47 -5.19
CA THR A 168 -9.30 11.00 -5.24
C THR A 168 -9.99 10.54 -6.53
N ILE A 169 -11.12 11.17 -6.90
CA ILE A 169 -11.84 10.85 -8.13
C ILE A 169 -10.97 11.13 -9.36
N ASP A 170 -10.32 12.30 -9.41
CA ASP A 170 -9.45 12.67 -10.54
C ASP A 170 -8.26 11.73 -10.67
N PHE A 171 -7.66 11.31 -9.54
CA PHE A 171 -6.58 10.32 -9.50
C PHE A 171 -7.04 8.96 -10.05
N VAL A 172 -8.16 8.41 -9.57
CA VAL A 172 -8.68 7.12 -10.06
C VAL A 172 -8.98 7.18 -11.56
N ARG A 173 -9.54 8.29 -12.04
CA ARG A 173 -9.77 8.50 -13.48
C ARG A 173 -8.47 8.56 -14.28
N ALA A 174 -7.44 9.20 -13.74
CA ALA A 174 -6.15 9.32 -14.41
C ALA A 174 -5.41 7.98 -14.49
N VAL A 175 -5.45 7.16 -13.44
CA VAL A 175 -4.89 5.80 -13.45
C VAL A 175 -5.66 4.90 -14.43
N GLY A 176 -6.99 5.02 -14.48
CA GLY A 176 -7.83 4.31 -15.44
C GLY A 176 -7.87 2.79 -15.27
N ALA A 177 -7.62 2.29 -14.04
CA ALA A 177 -7.71 0.87 -13.74
C ALA A 177 -9.14 0.35 -13.95
N LEU A 178 -9.27 -0.91 -14.39
CA LEU A 178 -10.58 -1.53 -14.59
C LEU A 178 -11.30 -1.76 -13.26
N GLU A 179 -10.54 -2.13 -12.23
CA GLU A 179 -11.04 -2.44 -10.90
C GLU A 179 -10.20 -1.77 -9.82
N GLY A 180 -10.75 -1.68 -8.61
CA GLY A 180 -10.05 -1.15 -7.48
C GLY A 180 -10.77 -1.44 -6.16
N PHE A 181 -10.14 -1.11 -5.06
CA PHE A 181 -10.72 -1.23 -3.72
C PHE A 181 -10.23 -0.08 -2.84
N PRO A 182 -11.06 0.40 -1.89
CA PRO A 182 -10.63 1.45 -0.97
C PRO A 182 -9.61 0.94 0.03
N ILE A 183 -8.60 1.76 0.28
CA ILE A 183 -7.66 1.69 1.40
C ILE A 183 -7.70 3.02 2.17
N HIS A 184 -6.91 3.14 3.24
CA HIS A 184 -6.78 4.36 4.05
C HIS A 184 -8.12 4.85 4.60
N ASP A 185 -8.96 3.93 5.09
CA ASP A 185 -10.36 4.20 5.42
C ASP A 185 -10.75 3.92 6.89
N GLU A 186 -9.81 3.45 7.75
CA GLU A 186 -10.11 3.13 9.16
C GLU A 186 -10.49 4.37 10.00
N LEU A 187 -10.06 5.57 9.60
CA LEU A 187 -10.46 6.82 10.25
C LEU A 187 -11.86 7.30 9.84
N LEU A 188 -12.50 6.65 8.88
CA LEU A 188 -13.86 6.94 8.48
C LEU A 188 -14.87 6.13 9.31
N SER A 189 -15.97 6.78 9.67
CA SER A 189 -17.17 6.05 10.12
C SER A 189 -17.73 5.18 8.97
N ASP A 190 -18.59 4.20 9.29
CA ASP A 190 -19.28 3.39 8.28
C ASP A 190 -20.03 4.23 7.25
N ARG A 191 -20.61 5.35 7.68
CA ARG A 191 -21.29 6.29 6.79
C ARG A 191 -20.30 6.99 5.86
N GLY A 192 -19.13 7.41 6.39
CA GLY A 192 -18.08 8.03 5.59
C GLY A 192 -17.53 7.08 4.54
N ARG A 193 -17.26 5.82 4.91
CA ARG A 193 -16.85 4.75 3.97
C ARG A 193 -17.89 4.52 2.87
N THR A 194 -19.17 4.42 3.25
CA THR A 194 -20.26 4.27 2.27
C THR A 194 -20.32 5.42 1.29
N VAL A 195 -20.13 6.65 1.76
CA VAL A 195 -20.10 7.83 0.88
C VAL A 195 -18.92 7.76 -0.07
N ALA A 196 -17.70 7.46 0.42
CA ALA A 196 -16.51 7.36 -0.41
C ALA A 196 -16.67 6.25 -1.47
N PHE A 197 -17.10 5.05 -1.07
CA PHE A 197 -17.34 3.92 -1.95
C PHE A 197 -18.35 4.24 -3.06
N ASN A 198 -19.50 4.81 -2.70
CA ASN A 198 -20.54 5.17 -3.67
C ASN A 198 -20.05 6.23 -4.65
N ARG A 199 -19.36 7.27 -4.17
CA ARG A 199 -18.84 8.33 -5.04
C ARG A 199 -17.80 7.84 -6.03
N LEU A 200 -16.90 6.95 -5.61
CA LEU A 200 -15.93 6.35 -6.51
C LEU A 200 -16.62 5.54 -7.61
N ASN A 201 -17.61 4.69 -7.27
CA ASN A 201 -18.36 3.92 -8.26
C ASN A 201 -19.23 4.79 -9.18
N GLU A 202 -19.82 5.88 -8.67
CA GLU A 202 -20.67 6.78 -9.47
C GLU A 202 -19.86 7.69 -10.41
N MET A 203 -18.66 8.08 -9.99
CA MET A 203 -17.89 9.15 -10.61
C MET A 203 -16.69 8.65 -11.43
N THR A 204 -16.36 7.36 -11.39
CA THR A 204 -15.25 6.77 -12.15
C THR A 204 -15.73 5.60 -12.99
N ALA A 205 -14.93 5.19 -13.98
CA ALA A 205 -15.19 3.98 -14.77
C ALA A 205 -14.62 2.71 -14.06
N THR A 206 -13.86 2.89 -13.00
CA THR A 206 -13.27 1.81 -12.22
C THR A 206 -14.35 1.13 -11.38
N ARG A 207 -14.48 -0.19 -11.48
CA ARG A 207 -15.36 -0.98 -10.61
C ARG A 207 -14.72 -1.10 -9.21
N ILE A 208 -15.29 -0.43 -8.22
CA ILE A 208 -14.77 -0.47 -6.85
C ILE A 208 -15.38 -1.67 -6.11
N VAL A 209 -14.50 -2.57 -5.66
CA VAL A 209 -14.85 -3.77 -4.86
C VAL A 209 -14.74 -3.44 -3.38
N ASN A 210 -15.70 -3.86 -2.58
CA ASN A 210 -15.67 -3.66 -1.14
C ASN A 210 -14.95 -4.86 -0.47
N LEU A 211 -13.71 -4.64 -0.01
CA LEU A 211 -12.89 -5.65 0.69
C LEU A 211 -12.83 -5.44 2.20
N ARG A 212 -13.73 -4.64 2.75
CA ARG A 212 -13.74 -4.35 4.18
C ARG A 212 -13.88 -5.60 5.06
N GLY A 213 -13.21 -5.57 6.25
CA GLY A 213 -13.32 -6.63 7.25
C GLY A 213 -12.50 -7.88 6.94
N GLY A 214 -11.40 -7.73 6.21
CA GLY A 214 -10.54 -8.85 5.84
C GLY A 214 -11.09 -9.69 4.70
N ALA A 215 -12.00 -9.11 3.90
CA ALA A 215 -12.54 -9.81 2.74
C ALA A 215 -11.44 -10.00 1.69
N THR A 216 -11.48 -11.16 1.06
CA THR A 216 -10.58 -11.55 -0.03
C THR A 216 -11.34 -11.55 -1.35
N HIS A 217 -10.69 -11.10 -2.42
CA HIS A 217 -11.24 -11.11 -3.77
C HIS A 217 -10.20 -11.56 -4.80
N GLU A 218 -10.65 -12.35 -5.75
CA GLU A 218 -9.87 -12.72 -6.95
C GLU A 218 -10.19 -11.69 -8.04
N PHE A 219 -9.17 -10.93 -8.44
CA PHE A 219 -9.24 -9.98 -9.53
C PHE A 219 -8.79 -10.60 -10.85
#